data_c12889584aa624b168c04fab53a4cd7f
#
_entry.id   c12889584aa624b168c04fab53a4cd7f
#
_cell.length_a   1.000
_cell.length_b   1.000
_cell.length_c   1.000
_cell.angle_alpha   90.00
_cell.angle_beta   90.00
_cell.angle_gamma   90.00
#
_symmetry.space_group_name_H-M   'P 1'
#
loop_
_entity.id
_entity.type
_entity.pdbx_description
1 polymer ?
#
loop_
_entity_poly.entity_id
_entity_poly.type
_entity_poly.pdbx_seq_one_letter_code
_entity_poly.pdbx_strand_id
1 'polypeptide(L)'
;FELPELKLLVDAVQASRFITESKSRSLIKKLESLVSVHDARQLQRQVLIAGRVKTMNESIYYNIDKLHTAIGEGKQIRFQYFQWTVEKKEALRRDGGWYCVSPWHLRWDDENYYLIAYDAEADRVKHYRVDKMKRITLLEAPRLGQEKMARSDLAVYTQQLFGMYG
;
A
#
# COMPACT_ATOMS: atom_id res chain seq x y z
N PHE A 1 13.78 0.56 -21.94
CA PHE A 1 14.43 0.11 -20.69
C PHE A 1 15.75 -0.57 -21.05
N GLU A 2 16.80 -0.24 -20.29
CA GLU A 2 18.06 -0.96 -20.35
C GLU A 2 18.01 -2.23 -19.49
N LEU A 3 18.83 -3.23 -19.84
CA LEU A 3 18.84 -4.50 -19.12
C LEU A 3 19.13 -4.37 -17.59
N PRO A 4 20.04 -3.49 -17.14
CA PRO A 4 20.23 -3.25 -15.70
C PRO A 4 19.00 -2.69 -14.99
N GLU A 5 18.24 -1.81 -15.64
CA GLU A 5 16.99 -1.24 -15.10
C GLU A 5 15.93 -2.32 -14.90
N LEU A 6 15.79 -3.22 -15.90
CA LEU A 6 14.86 -4.34 -15.79
C LEU A 6 15.26 -5.34 -14.71
N LYS A 7 16.56 -5.60 -14.53
CA LYS A 7 17.06 -6.42 -13.42
C LYS A 7 16.67 -5.82 -12.07
N LEU A 8 16.83 -4.52 -11.90
CA LEU A 8 16.41 -3.81 -10.67
C LEU A 8 14.91 -3.92 -10.44
N LEU A 9 14.08 -3.77 -11.49
CA LEU A 9 12.64 -3.92 -11.39
C LEU A 9 12.23 -5.35 -11.00
N VAL A 10 12.85 -6.36 -11.57
CA VAL A 10 12.62 -7.77 -11.19
C VAL A 10 12.95 -8.01 -9.72
N ASP A 11 14.11 -7.52 -9.27
CA ASP A 11 14.53 -7.65 -7.87
C ASP A 11 13.55 -6.94 -6.92
N ALA A 12 13.09 -5.74 -7.28
CA ALA A 12 12.09 -5.01 -6.51
C ALA A 12 10.75 -5.77 -6.40
N VAL A 13 10.28 -6.37 -7.51
CA VAL A 13 9.08 -7.20 -7.52
C VAL A 13 9.25 -8.45 -6.65
N GLN A 14 10.40 -9.12 -6.74
CA GLN A 14 10.69 -10.29 -5.93
C GLN A 14 10.79 -9.96 -4.44
N ALA A 15 11.40 -8.82 -4.09
CA ALA A 15 11.56 -8.36 -2.73
C ALA A 15 10.26 -7.90 -2.07
N SER A 16 9.27 -7.52 -2.85
CA SER A 16 8.01 -6.95 -2.35
C SER A 16 7.18 -7.97 -1.57
N ARG A 17 6.86 -7.66 -0.31
CA ARG A 17 6.05 -8.54 0.56
C ARG A 17 4.54 -8.33 0.39
N PHE A 18 4.11 -7.18 -0.12
CA PHE A 18 2.71 -6.80 -0.26
C PHE A 18 2.00 -7.37 -1.49
N ILE A 19 2.72 -8.04 -2.38
CA ILE A 19 2.17 -8.78 -3.52
C ILE A 19 2.40 -10.28 -3.34
N THR A 20 1.44 -11.07 -3.84
CA THR A 20 1.51 -12.52 -3.75
C THR A 20 2.60 -13.09 -4.67
N GLU A 21 3.03 -14.31 -4.41
CA GLU A 21 3.98 -15.03 -5.27
C GLU A 21 3.45 -15.17 -6.70
N SER A 22 2.16 -15.49 -6.86
CA SER A 22 1.51 -15.59 -8.17
C SER A 22 1.56 -14.27 -8.94
N LYS A 23 1.24 -13.15 -8.26
CA LYS A 23 1.29 -11.82 -8.87
C LYS A 23 2.71 -11.41 -9.24
N SER A 24 3.69 -11.73 -8.39
CA SER A 24 5.11 -11.48 -8.68
C SER A 24 5.56 -12.19 -9.94
N ARG A 25 5.27 -13.48 -10.08
CA ARG A 25 5.60 -14.24 -11.31
C ARG A 25 4.95 -13.67 -12.55
N SER A 26 3.68 -13.25 -12.46
CA SER A 26 2.98 -12.61 -13.58
C SER A 26 3.64 -11.30 -13.99
N LEU A 27 4.05 -10.46 -13.04
CA LEU A 27 4.74 -9.19 -13.31
C LEU A 27 6.12 -9.42 -13.94
N ILE A 28 6.90 -10.36 -13.41
CA ILE A 28 8.22 -10.71 -13.95
C ILE A 28 8.12 -11.18 -15.39
N LYS A 29 7.16 -12.06 -15.73
CA LYS A 29 6.91 -12.46 -17.13
C LYS A 29 6.59 -11.28 -18.04
N LYS A 30 5.87 -10.27 -17.56
CA LYS A 30 5.60 -9.05 -18.34
C LYS A 30 6.85 -8.22 -18.53
N LEU A 31 7.73 -8.11 -17.52
CA LEU A 31 9.02 -7.44 -17.65
C LEU A 31 9.92 -8.18 -18.65
N GLU A 32 9.97 -9.51 -18.58
CA GLU A 32 10.72 -10.35 -19.53
C GLU A 32 10.27 -10.14 -20.98
N SER A 33 8.98 -9.89 -21.22
CA SER A 33 8.45 -9.64 -22.56
C SER A 33 8.88 -8.28 -23.17
N LEU A 34 9.47 -7.40 -22.39
CA LEU A 34 9.97 -6.09 -22.85
C LEU A 34 11.38 -6.16 -23.45
N VAL A 35 12.06 -7.31 -23.38
CA VAL A 35 13.41 -7.52 -23.87
C VAL A 35 13.50 -8.70 -24.80
N SER A 36 14.66 -8.86 -25.47
CA SER A 36 14.95 -10.01 -26.31
C SER A 36 14.93 -11.33 -25.50
N VAL A 37 14.66 -12.46 -26.18
CA VAL A 37 14.69 -13.80 -25.54
C VAL A 37 16.04 -14.08 -24.86
N HIS A 38 17.13 -13.56 -25.41
CA HIS A 38 18.47 -13.70 -24.83
C HIS A 38 18.58 -12.95 -23.50
N ASP A 39 18.11 -11.71 -23.46
CA ASP A 39 18.17 -10.86 -22.26
C ASP A 39 17.15 -11.31 -21.21
N ALA A 40 15.99 -11.81 -21.62
CA ALA A 40 14.97 -12.36 -20.71
C ALA A 40 15.53 -13.49 -19.83
N ARG A 41 16.41 -14.35 -20.37
CA ARG A 41 17.10 -15.38 -19.59
C ARG A 41 18.01 -14.81 -18.49
N GLN A 42 18.53 -13.62 -18.68
CA GLN A 42 19.33 -12.94 -17.67
C GLN A 42 18.49 -12.28 -16.57
N LEU A 43 17.21 -12.01 -16.84
CA LEU A 43 16.27 -11.48 -15.85
C LEU A 43 15.79 -12.56 -14.86
N GLN A 44 15.82 -13.83 -15.24
CA GLN A 44 15.46 -14.95 -14.37
C GLN A 44 16.50 -15.23 -13.27
N ARG A 45 17.24 -14.25 -12.88
CA ARG A 45 18.28 -14.37 -11.84
C ARG A 45 17.68 -14.34 -10.44
N GLN A 46 18.10 -15.15 -9.77
CA GLN A 46 18.35 -15.74 -8.48
C GLN A 46 18.87 -14.73 -7.44
N VAL A 47 18.16 -13.64 -7.20
CA VAL A 47 18.32 -12.96 -5.93
C VAL A 47 17.59 -13.79 -4.89
N LEU A 48 18.34 -14.57 -4.12
CA LEU A 48 17.79 -15.27 -2.96
C LEU A 48 17.48 -14.24 -1.89
N ILE A 49 16.22 -13.90 -1.77
CA ILE A 49 15.74 -13.03 -0.71
C ILE A 49 15.43 -13.91 0.50
N ALA A 50 16.42 -14.04 1.36
CA ALA A 50 16.30 -14.85 2.57
C ALA A 50 15.25 -14.26 3.53
N GLY A 51 14.36 -15.14 4.04
CA GLY A 51 13.49 -14.83 5.16
C GLY A 51 12.27 -13.95 4.85
N ARG A 52 11.96 -13.65 3.59
CA ARG A 52 10.80 -12.85 3.21
C ARG A 52 9.64 -13.71 2.76
N VAL A 53 8.62 -13.79 3.62
CA VAL A 53 7.35 -14.44 3.28
C VAL A 53 6.47 -13.40 2.59
N LYS A 54 6.05 -13.68 1.35
CA LYS A 54 5.09 -12.86 0.63
C LYS A 54 3.70 -13.00 1.23
N THR A 55 2.87 -11.95 1.08
CA THR A 55 1.48 -12.03 1.49
C THR A 55 0.71 -13.09 0.68
N MET A 56 -0.29 -13.69 1.30
CA MET A 56 -1.29 -14.51 0.62
C MET A 56 -2.52 -13.67 0.19
N ASN A 57 -2.55 -12.39 0.57
CA ASN A 57 -3.69 -11.51 0.33
C ASN A 57 -3.53 -10.73 -0.98
N GLU A 58 -4.17 -11.20 -2.05
CA GLU A 58 -4.18 -10.52 -3.36
C GLU A 58 -4.95 -9.19 -3.35
N SER A 59 -5.84 -8.97 -2.38
CA SER A 59 -6.65 -7.75 -2.32
C SER A 59 -5.83 -6.49 -2.06
N ILE A 60 -4.65 -6.60 -1.46
CA ILE A 60 -3.78 -5.45 -1.14
C ILE A 60 -3.45 -4.65 -2.41
N TYR A 61 -3.07 -5.33 -3.49
CA TYR A 61 -2.76 -4.69 -4.76
C TYR A 61 -3.93 -3.85 -5.30
N TYR A 62 -5.14 -4.41 -5.28
CA TYR A 62 -6.35 -3.72 -5.72
C TYR A 62 -6.79 -2.62 -4.75
N ASN A 63 -6.58 -2.81 -3.46
CA ASN A 63 -6.85 -1.78 -2.46
C ASN A 63 -5.96 -0.55 -2.68
N ILE A 64 -4.68 -0.75 -2.96
CA ILE A 64 -3.74 0.34 -3.25
C ILE A 64 -4.21 1.14 -4.47
N ASP A 65 -4.62 0.46 -5.55
CA ASP A 65 -5.12 1.11 -6.77
C ASP A 65 -6.36 1.96 -6.49
N LYS A 66 -7.35 1.41 -5.77
CA LYS A 66 -8.55 2.16 -5.36
C LYS A 66 -8.22 3.38 -4.50
N LEU A 67 -7.26 3.26 -3.58
CA LEU A 67 -6.83 4.37 -2.74
C LEU A 67 -6.11 5.45 -3.53
N HIS A 68 -5.26 5.09 -4.49
CA HIS A 68 -4.66 6.06 -5.41
C HIS A 68 -5.73 6.82 -6.20
N THR A 69 -6.73 6.12 -6.71
CA THR A 69 -7.86 6.74 -7.42
C THR A 69 -8.61 7.72 -6.52
N ALA A 70 -8.98 7.30 -5.30
CA ALA A 70 -9.70 8.15 -4.35
C ALA A 70 -8.91 9.40 -3.96
N ILE A 71 -7.59 9.26 -3.75
CA ILE A 71 -6.70 10.39 -3.44
C ILE A 71 -6.61 11.34 -4.64
N GLY A 72 -6.41 10.81 -5.84
CA GLY A 72 -6.31 11.59 -7.07
C GLY A 72 -7.59 12.36 -7.41
N GLU A 73 -8.75 11.75 -7.18
CA GLU A 73 -10.06 12.37 -7.43
C GLU A 73 -10.54 13.26 -6.27
N GLY A 74 -9.84 13.26 -5.14
CA GLY A 74 -10.24 14.04 -3.96
C GLY A 74 -11.58 13.61 -3.35
N LYS A 75 -11.85 12.31 -3.33
CA LYS A 75 -13.12 11.72 -2.86
C LYS A 75 -12.96 11.01 -1.52
N GLN A 76 -14.04 10.98 -0.75
CA GLN A 76 -14.12 10.14 0.45
C GLN A 76 -14.25 8.67 0.08
N ILE A 77 -13.88 7.80 1.02
CA ILE A 77 -14.05 6.36 0.91
C ILE A 77 -14.79 5.80 2.11
N ARG A 78 -15.43 4.65 1.92
CA ARG A 78 -15.86 3.78 3.01
C ARG A 78 -15.19 2.42 2.89
N PHE A 79 -14.93 1.78 4.01
CA PHE A 79 -14.34 0.45 4.07
C PHE A 79 -14.67 -0.24 5.38
N GLN A 80 -14.45 -1.55 5.45
CA GLN A 80 -14.44 -2.32 6.68
C GLN A 80 -12.99 -2.60 7.09
N TYR A 81 -12.72 -2.63 8.37
CA TYR A 81 -11.38 -2.84 8.91
C TYR A 81 -11.36 -4.06 9.82
N PHE A 82 -10.40 -4.95 9.64
CA PHE A 82 -10.29 -6.14 10.46
C PHE A 82 -9.06 -6.12 11.37
N GLN A 83 -9.08 -6.97 12.35
CA GLN A 83 -7.96 -7.27 13.23
C GLN A 83 -7.82 -8.78 13.38
N TRP A 84 -6.63 -9.23 13.70
CA TRP A 84 -6.42 -10.60 14.09
C TRP A 84 -6.85 -10.82 15.54
N THR A 85 -7.61 -11.87 15.81
CA THR A 85 -7.92 -12.31 17.16
C THR A 85 -6.72 -13.06 17.77
N VAL A 86 -6.77 -13.30 19.09
CA VAL A 86 -5.77 -14.13 19.77
C VAL A 86 -5.68 -15.53 19.14
N GLU A 87 -6.77 -16.03 18.61
CA GLU A 87 -6.86 -17.32 17.90
C GLU A 87 -6.38 -17.28 16.44
N LYS A 88 -5.76 -16.17 16.01
CA LYS A 88 -5.30 -15.92 14.63
C LYS A 88 -6.42 -15.99 13.57
N LYS A 89 -7.66 -15.66 13.95
CA LYS A 89 -8.78 -15.48 13.03
C LYS A 89 -8.99 -14.01 12.70
N GLU A 90 -9.44 -13.74 11.49
CA GLU A 90 -9.87 -12.38 11.11
C GLU A 90 -11.19 -12.03 11.79
N ALA A 91 -11.24 -10.90 12.47
CA ALA A 91 -12.47 -10.35 13.01
C ALA A 91 -12.62 -8.89 12.55
N LEU A 92 -13.79 -8.57 12.01
CA LEU A 92 -14.09 -7.18 11.63
C LEU A 92 -14.24 -6.33 12.89
N ARG A 93 -13.60 -5.18 12.90
CA ARG A 93 -13.76 -4.18 13.96
C ARG A 93 -15.13 -3.51 13.86
N ARG A 94 -15.61 -2.94 14.96
CA ARG A 94 -16.93 -2.31 15.07
C ARG A 94 -18.07 -3.27 14.64
N ASP A 95 -17.96 -4.56 14.96
CA ASP A 95 -18.95 -5.59 14.57
C ASP A 95 -19.29 -5.57 13.08
N GLY A 96 -18.29 -5.33 12.23
CA GLY A 96 -18.47 -5.20 10.79
C GLY A 96 -18.92 -3.81 10.33
N GLY A 97 -18.94 -2.83 11.21
CA GLY A 97 -19.30 -1.45 10.87
C GLY A 97 -18.35 -0.79 9.87
N TRP A 98 -18.87 0.17 9.14
CA TRP A 98 -18.15 0.90 8.13
C TRP A 98 -17.36 2.06 8.71
N TYR A 99 -16.17 2.28 8.16
CA TYR A 99 -15.37 3.48 8.36
C TYR A 99 -15.58 4.38 7.14
N CYS A 100 -15.92 5.65 7.36
CA CYS A 100 -15.97 6.68 6.33
C CYS A 100 -14.88 7.70 6.61
N VAL A 101 -13.94 7.86 5.67
CA VAL A 101 -12.80 8.74 5.86
C VAL A 101 -12.42 9.47 4.57
N SER A 102 -11.68 10.54 4.72
CA SER A 102 -11.10 11.32 3.62
C SER A 102 -9.64 10.91 3.41
N PRO A 103 -9.31 10.16 2.33
CA PRO A 103 -7.95 9.69 2.07
C PRO A 103 -7.07 10.85 1.57
N TRP A 104 -5.86 10.97 2.12
CA TRP A 104 -4.93 12.03 1.76
C TRP A 104 -3.64 11.52 1.17
N HIS A 105 -2.96 10.57 1.85
CA HIS A 105 -1.69 10.03 1.42
C HIS A 105 -1.60 8.53 1.63
N LEU A 106 -0.81 7.88 0.79
CA LEU A 106 -0.28 6.54 1.06
C LEU A 106 1.16 6.67 1.53
N ARG A 107 1.47 6.08 2.67
CA ARG A 107 2.81 6.00 3.22
C ARG A 107 3.31 4.56 3.12
N TRP A 108 4.52 4.40 2.63
CA TRP A 108 5.25 3.15 2.70
C TRP A 108 6.15 3.15 3.94
N ASP A 109 5.98 2.19 4.81
CA ASP A 109 6.76 2.08 6.03
C ASP A 109 6.83 0.61 6.47
N ASP A 110 8.04 0.15 6.83
CA ASP A 110 8.29 -1.25 7.25
C ASP A 110 7.59 -2.28 6.33
N GLU A 111 7.78 -2.11 5.02
CA GLU A 111 7.23 -3.00 3.98
C GLU A 111 5.69 -3.11 3.94
N ASN A 112 4.99 -2.17 4.55
CA ASN A 112 3.54 -2.07 4.52
C ASN A 112 3.08 -0.72 3.96
N TYR A 113 1.93 -0.73 3.32
CA TYR A 113 1.22 0.51 2.98
C TYR A 113 0.30 0.94 4.12
N TYR A 114 0.37 2.22 4.43
CA TYR A 114 -0.51 2.88 5.38
C TYR A 114 -1.29 3.97 4.65
N LEU A 115 -2.60 3.98 4.83
CA LEU A 115 -3.44 5.09 4.43
C LEU A 115 -3.43 6.13 5.53
N ILE A 116 -3.04 7.36 5.21
CA ILE A 116 -3.21 8.53 6.06
C ILE A 116 -4.51 9.21 5.63
N ALA A 117 -5.47 9.29 6.53
CA ALA A 117 -6.79 9.80 6.24
C ALA A 117 -7.36 10.65 7.38
N TYR A 118 -8.17 11.63 7.04
CA TYR A 118 -8.94 12.39 8.01
C TYR A 118 -10.27 11.69 8.30
N ASP A 119 -10.53 11.46 9.56
CA ASP A 119 -11.78 10.92 10.08
C ASP A 119 -12.62 12.07 10.65
N ALA A 120 -13.68 12.43 9.94
CA ALA A 120 -14.53 13.57 10.33
C ALA A 120 -15.36 13.28 11.59
N GLU A 121 -15.74 12.03 11.85
CA GLU A 121 -16.45 11.62 13.05
C GLU A 121 -15.59 11.81 14.30
N ALA A 122 -14.30 11.49 14.20
CA ALA A 122 -13.35 11.63 15.30
C ALA A 122 -12.60 12.98 15.29
N ASP A 123 -12.82 13.83 14.30
CA ASP A 123 -12.12 15.09 14.02
C ASP A 123 -10.59 15.00 14.11
N ARG A 124 -10.02 13.95 13.54
CA ARG A 124 -8.57 13.72 13.57
C ARG A 124 -8.03 12.92 12.40
N VAL A 125 -6.73 13.06 12.15
CA VAL A 125 -5.98 12.23 11.21
C VAL A 125 -5.73 10.86 11.82
N LYS A 126 -5.98 9.83 11.03
CA LYS A 126 -5.75 8.42 11.41
C LYS A 126 -4.93 7.71 10.36
N HIS A 127 -4.24 6.66 10.79
CA HIS A 127 -3.44 5.80 9.94
C HIS A 127 -4.06 4.40 9.91
N TYR A 128 -4.26 3.87 8.72
CA TYR A 128 -4.83 2.54 8.52
C TYR A 128 -3.88 1.67 7.69
N ARG A 129 -3.60 0.48 8.15
CA ARG A 129 -2.85 -0.50 7.35
C ARG A 129 -3.72 -0.98 6.20
N VAL A 130 -3.23 -0.87 4.98
CA VAL A 130 -3.99 -1.20 3.77
C VAL A 130 -4.30 -2.69 3.68
N ASP A 131 -3.42 -3.54 4.18
CA ASP A 131 -3.62 -4.99 4.22
C ASP A 131 -4.78 -5.44 5.14
N LYS A 132 -5.24 -4.55 6.03
CA LYS A 132 -6.38 -4.77 6.94
C LYS A 132 -7.69 -4.14 6.47
N MET A 133 -7.67 -3.48 5.34
CA MET A 133 -8.86 -2.83 4.77
C MET A 133 -9.61 -3.82 3.85
N LYS A 134 -10.92 -3.85 3.98
CA LYS A 134 -11.81 -4.67 3.15
C LYS A 134 -12.93 -3.82 2.55
N ARG A 135 -13.39 -4.20 1.36
CA ARG A 135 -14.54 -3.60 0.68
C ARG A 135 -14.43 -2.09 0.51
N ILE A 136 -13.25 -1.61 0.13
CA ILE A 136 -13.03 -0.18 -0.14
C ILE A 136 -13.93 0.25 -1.29
N THR A 137 -14.72 1.30 -1.04
CA THR A 137 -15.64 1.91 -2.00
C THR A 137 -15.44 3.41 -2.00
N LEU A 138 -15.27 4.00 -3.19
CA LEU A 138 -15.24 5.44 -3.37
C LEU A 138 -16.65 6.00 -3.18
N LEU A 139 -16.75 7.15 -2.50
CA LEU A 139 -17.98 7.89 -2.32
C LEU A 139 -17.97 9.11 -3.24
N GLU A 140 -19.17 9.62 -3.59
CA GLU A 140 -19.26 10.86 -4.37
C GLU A 140 -18.89 12.12 -3.56
N ALA A 141 -18.89 12.02 -2.25
CA ALA A 141 -18.59 13.11 -1.34
C ALA A 141 -17.13 13.57 -1.49
N PRO A 142 -16.87 14.90 -1.52
CA PRO A 142 -15.53 15.45 -1.61
C PRO A 142 -14.73 15.21 -0.34
N ARG A 143 -13.41 15.13 -0.50
CA ARG A 143 -12.46 14.96 0.59
C ARG A 143 -12.50 16.14 1.57
N LEU A 144 -12.46 15.84 2.86
CA LEU A 144 -12.44 16.80 3.97
C LEU A 144 -11.10 16.78 4.70
N GLY A 145 -10.87 17.76 5.57
CA GLY A 145 -9.75 17.75 6.53
C GLY A 145 -8.46 18.37 6.04
N GLN A 146 -8.48 19.23 5.03
CA GLN A 146 -7.29 19.88 4.47
C GLN A 146 -6.45 20.61 5.54
N GLU A 147 -7.07 21.37 6.43
CA GLU A 147 -6.37 22.11 7.48
C GLU A 147 -5.69 21.19 8.51
N LYS A 148 -6.36 20.07 8.84
CA LYS A 148 -5.81 19.08 9.78
C LYS A 148 -4.61 18.35 9.16
N MET A 149 -4.67 18.07 7.87
CA MET A 149 -3.57 17.44 7.14
C MET A 149 -2.36 18.37 7.03
N ALA A 150 -2.56 19.62 6.66
CA ALA A 150 -1.46 20.59 6.57
C ALA A 150 -0.68 20.73 7.89
N ARG A 151 -1.37 20.67 9.04
CA ARG A 151 -0.73 20.69 10.36
C ARG A 151 0.01 19.38 10.69
N SER A 152 -0.52 18.23 10.28
CA SER A 152 0.12 16.92 10.54
C SER A 152 1.33 16.68 9.64
N ASP A 153 1.29 17.10 8.38
CA ASP A 153 2.42 16.97 7.44
C ASP A 153 3.64 17.79 7.92
N LEU A 154 3.43 19.00 8.45
CA LEU A 154 4.49 19.79 9.05
C LEU A 154 5.15 19.08 10.24
N ALA A 155 4.39 18.41 11.10
CA ALA A 155 4.91 17.68 12.25
C ALA A 155 5.72 16.42 11.83
N VAL A 156 5.24 15.68 10.83
CA VAL A 156 5.93 14.50 10.29
C VAL A 156 7.22 14.88 9.55
N TYR A 157 7.18 15.93 8.74
CA TYR A 157 8.37 16.46 8.05
C TYR A 157 9.43 16.96 9.03
N THR A 158 9.01 17.62 10.09
CA THR A 158 9.92 18.13 11.12
C THR A 158 10.61 16.98 11.86
N GLN A 159 9.90 15.92 12.21
CA GLN A 159 10.50 14.74 12.85
C GLN A 159 11.49 14.00 11.93
N GLN A 160 11.20 13.91 10.63
CA GLN A 160 12.10 13.26 9.66
C GLN A 160 13.39 14.08 9.45
N LEU A 161 13.30 15.40 9.42
CA LEU A 161 14.47 16.27 9.29
C LEU A 161 15.38 16.22 10.54
N PHE A 162 14.80 16.14 11.73
CA PHE A 162 15.59 16.03 12.97
C PHE A 162 16.15 14.63 13.20
N GLY A 163 15.51 13.58 12.70
CA GLY A 163 16.01 12.19 12.78
C GLY A 163 17.17 11.89 11.83
N MET A 164 17.39 12.70 10.79
CA MET A 164 18.50 12.54 9.84
C MET A 164 19.81 13.22 10.27
N TYR A 165 19.79 14.01 11.34
CA TYR A 165 20.95 14.75 11.86
C TYR A 165 21.29 14.41 13.33
N GLY A 166 20.79 13.28 13.83
CA GLY A 166 21.10 12.77 15.16
C GLY A 166 22.06 11.61 15.11
#